data_71e41a4380faab88bad68450e7630e7b
#
_entry.id   71e41a4380faab88bad68450e7630e7b
#
_cell.length_a   1.000
_cell.length_b   1.000
_cell.length_c   1.000
_cell.angle_alpha   90.00
_cell.angle_beta   90.00
_cell.angle_gamma   90.00
#
_symmetry.space_group_name_H-M   'P 1'
#
loop_
_entity.id
_entity.type
_entity.pdbx_description
1 polymer ?
#
loop_
_entity_poly.entity_id
_entity_poly.type
_entity_poly.pdbx_seq_one_letter_code
_entity_poly.pdbx_strand_id
1 'polypeptide(L)'
;MELKLPEQIDVIDITMRDGLQNEEHYMPLEAKLYLADKLIKAGFKRLEVGSISHVAYVPQFKDVDELLLKLPKDVDVEYTVLALTPKAIERVGGLLDRGAKIDRVLTGQIATSEAYAMKNMRRTHQQLFDEAEKNVKALHDMGIKRVAGNI
;
A
#
# COMPACT_ATOMS: atom_id res chain seq x y z
N MET A 1 10.93 32.77 -15.43
CA MET A 1 11.17 31.31 -15.29
C MET A 1 9.98 30.62 -15.89
N GLU A 2 10.13 29.99 -17.05
CA GLU A 2 9.03 29.33 -17.73
C GLU A 2 8.82 27.94 -17.09
N LEU A 3 7.64 27.67 -16.55
CA LEU A 3 7.30 26.41 -15.90
C LEU A 3 7.05 25.37 -17.00
N LYS A 4 7.97 24.43 -17.16
CA LYS A 4 7.74 23.27 -18.05
C LYS A 4 6.91 22.23 -17.28
N LEU A 5 5.61 22.18 -17.57
CA LEU A 5 4.72 21.16 -17.03
C LEU A 5 4.82 19.89 -17.90
N PRO A 6 4.64 18.70 -17.30
CA PRO A 6 4.55 17.46 -18.06
C PRO A 6 3.28 17.45 -18.92
N GLU A 7 3.35 16.81 -20.09
CA GLU A 7 2.20 16.68 -20.99
C GLU A 7 1.14 15.71 -20.44
N GLN A 8 1.54 14.78 -19.58
CA GLN A 8 0.67 13.79 -18.96
C GLN A 8 1.06 13.56 -17.50
N ILE A 9 0.05 13.31 -16.67
CA ILE A 9 0.22 12.91 -15.26
C ILE A 9 -0.54 11.62 -15.00
N ASP A 10 0.00 10.79 -14.14
CA ASP A 10 -0.69 9.62 -13.58
C ASP A 10 -1.31 10.00 -12.24
N VAL A 11 -2.59 9.72 -12.05
CA VAL A 11 -3.29 9.92 -10.79
C VAL A 11 -3.41 8.59 -10.06
N ILE A 12 -3.01 8.58 -8.80
CA ILE A 12 -3.22 7.44 -7.89
C ILE A 12 -4.33 7.83 -6.92
N ASP A 13 -5.42 7.09 -6.89
CA ASP A 13 -6.44 7.26 -5.87
C ASP A 13 -6.01 6.56 -4.58
N ILE A 14 -6.08 7.29 -3.47
CA ILE A 14 -5.69 6.81 -2.13
C ILE A 14 -6.88 6.76 -1.16
N THR A 15 -8.10 6.96 -1.67
CA THR A 15 -9.32 6.99 -0.83
C THR A 15 -9.47 5.71 -0.02
N MET A 16 -9.25 4.55 -0.64
CA MET A 16 -9.41 3.25 0.02
C MET A 16 -8.34 2.97 1.07
N ARG A 17 -7.19 3.63 1.02
CA ARG A 17 -6.15 3.49 2.04
C ARG A 17 -6.15 4.67 3.00
N ASP A 18 -5.72 5.85 2.55
CA ASP A 18 -5.53 7.01 3.41
C ASP A 18 -6.88 7.60 3.86
N GLY A 19 -7.84 7.68 2.96
CA GLY A 19 -9.19 8.12 3.29
C GLY A 19 -9.83 7.25 4.36
N LEU A 20 -9.92 5.94 4.14
CA LEU A 20 -10.55 5.02 5.09
C LEU A 20 -9.78 4.86 6.39
N GLN A 21 -8.46 5.07 6.38
CA GLN A 21 -7.64 5.00 7.59
C GLN A 21 -8.04 6.06 8.63
N ASN A 22 -8.53 7.20 8.17
CA ASN A 22 -8.92 8.33 9.03
C ASN A 22 -10.40 8.31 9.44
N GLU A 23 -11.17 7.34 8.94
CA GLU A 23 -12.57 7.20 9.31
C GLU A 23 -12.71 6.61 10.72
N GLU A 24 -13.63 7.19 11.53
CA GLU A 24 -13.93 6.69 12.87
C GLU A 24 -14.64 5.34 12.80
N HIS A 25 -15.47 5.14 11.78
CA HIS A 25 -16.27 3.94 11.61
C HIS A 25 -15.64 2.98 10.62
N TYR A 26 -15.58 1.72 11.01
CA TYR A 26 -15.13 0.66 10.11
C TYR A 26 -16.08 0.52 8.91
N MET A 27 -15.52 0.61 7.71
CA MET A 27 -16.25 0.33 6.47
C MET A 27 -16.26 -1.18 6.19
N PRO A 28 -17.42 -1.83 6.07
CA PRO A 28 -17.51 -3.26 5.74
C PRO A 28 -16.87 -3.62 4.40
N LEU A 29 -16.42 -4.87 4.27
CA LEU A 29 -15.76 -5.39 3.06
C LEU A 29 -16.57 -5.14 1.78
N GLU A 30 -17.87 -5.39 1.83
CA GLU A 30 -18.77 -5.20 0.67
C GLU A 30 -18.82 -3.74 0.22
N ALA A 31 -18.78 -2.80 1.16
CA ALA A 31 -18.73 -1.37 0.85
C ALA A 31 -17.38 -0.97 0.24
N LYS A 32 -16.27 -1.56 0.71
CA LYS A 32 -14.94 -1.36 0.12
C LYS A 32 -14.86 -1.91 -1.30
N LEU A 33 -15.42 -3.09 -1.55
CA LEU A 33 -15.49 -3.68 -2.89
C LEU A 33 -16.36 -2.84 -3.82
N TYR A 34 -17.50 -2.33 -3.33
CA TYR A 34 -18.34 -1.40 -4.07
C TYR A 34 -17.61 -0.10 -4.42
N LEU A 35 -16.87 0.47 -3.46
CA LEU A 35 -16.05 1.67 -3.69
C LEU A 35 -14.99 1.41 -4.76
N ALA A 36 -14.25 0.28 -4.67
CA ALA A 36 -13.29 -0.12 -5.68
C ALA A 36 -13.92 -0.20 -7.08
N ASP A 37 -15.09 -0.84 -7.22
CA ASP A 37 -15.83 -0.93 -8.48
C ASP A 37 -16.15 0.47 -9.04
N LYS A 38 -16.58 1.42 -8.19
CA LYS A 38 -16.88 2.80 -8.62
C LYS A 38 -15.64 3.55 -9.07
N LEU A 39 -14.52 3.42 -8.36
CA LEU A 39 -13.26 4.04 -8.74
C LEU A 39 -12.75 3.48 -10.08
N ILE A 40 -12.82 2.16 -10.28
CA ILE A 40 -12.45 1.51 -11.55
C ILE A 40 -13.33 2.02 -12.69
N LYS A 41 -14.65 2.07 -12.50
CA LYS A 41 -15.61 2.57 -13.49
C LYS A 41 -15.47 4.07 -13.77
N ALA A 42 -14.98 4.85 -12.82
CA ALA A 42 -14.63 6.25 -13.00
C ALA A 42 -13.35 6.46 -13.82
N GLY A 43 -12.61 5.36 -14.14
CA GLY A 43 -11.44 5.39 -15.00
C GLY A 43 -10.10 5.47 -14.27
N PHE A 44 -10.07 5.38 -12.96
CA PHE A 44 -8.80 5.32 -12.22
C PHE A 44 -8.02 4.06 -12.61
N LYS A 45 -6.74 4.24 -12.91
CA LYS A 45 -5.82 3.18 -13.33
C LYS A 45 -4.89 2.72 -12.19
N ARG A 46 -4.85 3.44 -11.09
CA ARG A 46 -4.00 3.17 -9.95
C ARG A 46 -4.77 3.42 -8.66
N LEU A 47 -4.92 2.38 -7.85
CA LEU A 47 -5.63 2.44 -6.57
C LEU A 47 -4.71 1.97 -5.44
N GLU A 48 -4.56 2.79 -4.42
CA GLU A 48 -3.96 2.37 -3.16
C GLU A 48 -5.08 1.80 -2.27
N VAL A 49 -5.16 0.47 -2.20
CA VAL A 49 -6.36 -0.24 -1.73
C VAL A 49 -6.37 -0.58 -0.25
N GLY A 50 -5.24 -0.44 0.43
CA GLY A 50 -5.19 -0.70 1.87
C GLY A 50 -3.78 -0.81 2.42
N SER A 51 -3.70 -1.14 3.72
CA SER A 51 -2.46 -1.34 4.45
C SER A 51 -2.44 -2.71 5.12
N ILE A 52 -1.34 -3.45 4.90
CA ILE A 52 -1.07 -4.71 5.58
C ILE A 52 -0.41 -4.39 6.93
N SER A 53 -1.20 -3.81 7.82
CA SER A 53 -0.79 -3.38 9.16
C SER A 53 -1.35 -4.32 10.22
N HIS A 54 -0.83 -4.18 11.43
CA HIS A 54 -1.41 -4.89 12.57
C HIS A 54 -2.75 -4.26 12.96
N VAL A 55 -3.81 -5.08 13.07
CA VAL A 55 -5.20 -4.65 13.30
C VAL A 55 -5.36 -3.77 14.55
N ALA A 56 -4.54 -3.99 15.59
CA ALA A 56 -4.58 -3.16 16.81
C ALA A 56 -4.19 -1.69 16.56
N TYR A 57 -3.43 -1.40 15.50
CA TYR A 57 -3.04 -0.03 15.16
C TYR A 57 -3.96 0.60 14.11
N VAL A 58 -4.48 -0.21 13.18
CA VAL A 58 -5.36 0.28 12.12
C VAL A 58 -6.50 -0.72 11.90
N PRO A 59 -7.52 -0.68 12.76
CA PRO A 59 -8.65 -1.63 12.71
C PRO A 59 -9.47 -1.53 11.42
N GLN A 60 -9.37 -0.42 10.69
CA GLN A 60 -10.02 -0.22 9.40
C GLN A 60 -9.58 -1.23 8.33
N PHE A 61 -8.37 -1.83 8.48
CA PHE A 61 -7.81 -2.81 7.53
C PHE A 61 -7.83 -4.25 8.05
N LYS A 62 -8.70 -4.57 9.02
CA LYS A 62 -8.82 -5.94 9.55
C LYS A 62 -9.19 -6.99 8.50
N ASP A 63 -9.83 -6.57 7.42
CA ASP A 63 -10.31 -7.38 6.29
C ASP A 63 -9.48 -7.22 5.00
N VAL A 64 -8.31 -6.58 5.08
CA VAL A 64 -7.48 -6.27 3.89
C VAL A 64 -7.10 -7.51 3.08
N ASP A 65 -6.89 -8.65 3.72
CA ASP A 65 -6.58 -9.90 3.02
C ASP A 65 -7.74 -10.35 2.15
N GLU A 66 -8.95 -10.34 2.70
CA GLU A 66 -10.16 -10.70 1.96
C GLU A 66 -10.45 -9.70 0.85
N LEU A 67 -10.23 -8.41 1.10
CA LEU A 67 -10.36 -7.37 0.09
C LEU A 67 -9.44 -7.67 -1.10
N LEU A 68 -8.14 -7.87 -0.87
CA LEU A 68 -7.15 -8.14 -1.91
C LEU A 68 -7.44 -9.42 -2.71
N LEU A 69 -7.98 -10.43 -2.07
CA LEU A 69 -8.36 -11.68 -2.74
C LEU A 69 -9.61 -11.53 -3.61
N LYS A 70 -10.52 -10.62 -3.26
CA LYS A 70 -11.81 -10.41 -3.95
C LYS A 70 -11.80 -9.26 -4.97
N LEU A 71 -10.77 -8.40 -4.97
CA LEU A 71 -10.64 -7.36 -5.98
C LEU A 71 -10.62 -7.95 -7.40
N PRO A 72 -11.22 -7.28 -8.41
CA PRO A 72 -11.18 -7.73 -9.79
C PRO A 72 -9.75 -7.90 -10.29
N LYS A 73 -9.45 -9.04 -10.92
CA LYS A 73 -8.11 -9.37 -11.42
C LYS A 73 -7.96 -9.07 -12.91
N ASP A 74 -9.03 -9.24 -13.67
CA ASP A 74 -9.05 -9.06 -15.13
C ASP A 74 -9.41 -7.61 -15.51
N VAL A 75 -8.77 -6.66 -14.83
CA VAL A 75 -8.94 -5.23 -15.08
C VAL A 75 -7.59 -4.54 -15.25
N ASP A 76 -7.56 -3.53 -16.12
CA ASP A 76 -6.38 -2.69 -16.35
C ASP A 76 -6.26 -1.62 -15.24
N VAL A 77 -6.02 -2.09 -14.02
CA VAL A 77 -5.83 -1.27 -12.82
C VAL A 77 -4.68 -1.84 -12.00
N GLU A 78 -3.76 -0.98 -11.59
CA GLU A 78 -2.67 -1.29 -10.66
C GLU A 78 -3.18 -1.17 -9.23
N TYR A 79 -3.09 -2.25 -8.46
CA TYR A 79 -3.38 -2.23 -7.03
C TYR A 79 -2.11 -2.09 -6.21
N THR A 80 -2.09 -1.06 -5.37
CA THR A 80 -1.00 -0.77 -4.44
C THR A 80 -1.43 -1.06 -3.02
N VAL A 81 -0.54 -1.65 -2.23
CA VAL A 81 -0.72 -1.82 -0.78
C VAL A 81 0.46 -1.25 0.00
N LEU A 82 0.19 -0.78 1.20
CA LEU A 82 1.22 -0.38 2.16
C LEU A 82 1.63 -1.59 3.01
N ALA A 83 2.93 -1.93 3.03
CA ALA A 83 3.50 -3.02 3.82
C ALA A 83 4.88 -2.60 4.34
N LEU A 84 4.94 -2.11 5.59
CA LEU A 84 6.12 -1.44 6.14
C LEU A 84 7.06 -2.36 6.91
N THR A 85 6.58 -3.50 7.40
CA THR A 85 7.36 -4.37 8.26
C THR A 85 7.69 -5.70 7.59
N PRO A 86 8.79 -6.40 7.97
CA PRO A 86 9.10 -7.72 7.44
C PRO A 86 7.93 -8.71 7.53
N LYS A 87 7.16 -8.65 8.62
CA LYS A 87 5.97 -9.49 8.81
C LYS A 87 4.84 -9.15 7.83
N ALA A 88 4.69 -7.86 7.48
CA ALA A 88 3.76 -7.44 6.44
C ALA A 88 4.22 -7.93 5.05
N ILE A 89 5.53 -7.93 4.79
CA ILE A 89 6.10 -8.45 3.54
C ILE A 89 5.86 -9.97 3.41
N GLU A 90 6.09 -10.75 4.45
CA GLU A 90 5.75 -12.18 4.46
C GLU A 90 4.27 -12.42 4.14
N ARG A 91 3.39 -11.57 4.70
CA ARG A 91 1.94 -11.64 4.46
C ARG A 91 1.58 -11.30 3.01
N VAL A 92 2.31 -10.37 2.36
CA VAL A 92 2.19 -10.12 0.90
C VAL A 92 2.46 -11.41 0.13
N GLY A 93 3.54 -12.13 0.43
CA GLY A 93 3.88 -13.40 -0.21
C GLY A 93 2.74 -14.42 -0.09
N GLY A 94 2.24 -14.64 1.12
CA GLY A 94 1.11 -15.57 1.34
C GLY A 94 -0.19 -15.14 0.64
N LEU A 95 -0.40 -13.85 0.39
CA LEU A 95 -1.54 -13.36 -0.39
C LEU A 95 -1.36 -13.60 -1.89
N LEU A 96 -0.15 -13.41 -2.40
CA LEU A 96 0.19 -13.71 -3.81
C LEU A 96 -0.01 -15.22 -4.10
N ASP A 97 0.46 -16.09 -3.21
CA ASP A 97 0.27 -17.55 -3.32
C ASP A 97 -1.20 -17.97 -3.35
N ARG A 98 -2.06 -17.20 -2.66
CA ARG A 98 -3.52 -17.38 -2.67
C ARG A 98 -4.20 -16.71 -3.86
N GLY A 99 -3.43 -16.09 -4.75
CA GLY A 99 -3.90 -15.48 -5.98
C GLY A 99 -4.45 -14.06 -5.82
N ALA A 100 -4.04 -13.30 -4.81
CA ALA A 100 -4.32 -11.88 -4.74
C ALA A 100 -3.59 -11.15 -5.88
N LYS A 101 -4.20 -10.10 -6.44
CA LYS A 101 -3.54 -9.19 -7.36
C LYS A 101 -2.94 -8.04 -6.55
N ILE A 102 -1.62 -7.99 -6.48
CA ILE A 102 -0.85 -6.91 -5.86
C ILE A 102 0.24 -6.52 -6.87
N ASP A 103 0.09 -5.36 -7.48
CA ASP A 103 0.98 -4.92 -8.56
C ASP A 103 2.12 -4.05 -8.03
N ARG A 104 1.88 -3.35 -6.92
CA ARG A 104 2.83 -2.44 -6.29
C ARG A 104 2.76 -2.52 -4.77
N VAL A 105 3.91 -2.40 -4.12
CA VAL A 105 4.01 -2.33 -2.66
C VAL A 105 4.74 -1.05 -2.25
N LEU A 106 4.14 -0.30 -1.33
CA LEU A 106 4.81 0.79 -0.63
C LEU A 106 5.46 0.23 0.63
N THR A 107 6.78 0.38 0.73
CA THR A 107 7.59 -0.02 1.87
C THR A 107 8.69 1.03 2.12
N GLY A 108 9.50 0.87 3.16
CA GLY A 108 10.64 1.78 3.37
C GLY A 108 10.20 3.22 3.62
N GLN A 109 9.34 3.45 4.60
CA GLN A 109 8.99 4.81 5.04
C GLN A 109 10.13 5.33 5.92
N ILE A 110 10.84 6.37 5.45
CA ILE A 110 11.99 6.96 6.12
C ILE A 110 11.72 8.43 6.37
N ALA A 111 11.55 8.79 7.64
CA ALA A 111 11.38 10.21 8.00
C ALA A 111 12.73 10.94 7.92
N THR A 112 12.76 12.17 7.42
CA THR A 112 13.96 13.02 7.35
C THR A 112 14.53 13.35 8.72
N SER A 113 13.69 13.38 9.76
CA SER A 113 14.10 13.61 11.16
C SER A 113 14.28 12.27 11.90
N GLU A 114 15.48 12.01 12.42
CA GLU A 114 15.76 10.82 13.23
C GLU A 114 14.97 10.83 14.55
N ALA A 115 14.77 11.99 15.15
CA ALA A 115 13.93 12.14 16.35
C ALA A 115 12.48 11.71 16.07
N TYR A 116 11.94 12.06 14.90
CA TYR A 116 10.61 11.61 14.47
C TYR A 116 10.60 10.10 14.19
N ALA A 117 11.60 9.56 13.51
CA ALA A 117 11.74 8.12 13.25
C ALA A 117 11.79 7.33 14.55
N MET A 118 12.60 7.76 15.51
CA MET A 118 12.69 7.13 16.84
C MET A 118 11.36 7.19 17.61
N LYS A 119 10.65 8.34 17.59
CA LYS A 119 9.38 8.50 18.29
C LYS A 119 8.26 7.65 17.70
N ASN A 120 8.15 7.58 16.35
CA ASN A 120 7.01 6.98 15.67
C ASN A 120 7.26 5.53 15.22
N MET A 121 8.50 5.22 14.84
CA MET A 121 8.87 3.89 14.30
C MET A 121 9.76 3.09 15.26
N ARG A 122 10.31 3.76 16.29
CA ARG A 122 11.27 3.18 17.26
C ARG A 122 12.49 2.57 16.54
N ARG A 123 12.97 3.24 15.51
CA ARG A 123 14.11 2.85 14.65
C ARG A 123 14.99 4.05 14.38
N THR A 124 16.30 3.82 14.28
CA THR A 124 17.25 4.79 13.71
C THR A 124 17.12 4.82 12.19
N HIS A 125 17.64 5.87 11.54
CA HIS A 125 17.70 5.93 10.08
C HIS A 125 18.40 4.71 9.49
N GLN A 126 19.56 4.30 10.06
CA GLN A 126 20.29 3.15 9.56
C GLN A 126 19.45 1.87 9.62
N GLN A 127 18.74 1.64 10.73
CA GLN A 127 17.83 0.50 10.87
C GLN A 127 16.69 0.53 9.84
N LEU A 128 16.13 1.72 9.54
CA LEU A 128 15.08 1.87 8.54
C LEU A 128 15.61 1.60 7.12
N PHE A 129 16.82 2.07 6.78
CA PHE A 129 17.46 1.77 5.50
C PHE A 129 17.75 0.27 5.34
N ASP A 130 18.34 -0.36 6.36
CA ASP A 130 18.65 -1.80 6.34
C ASP A 130 17.38 -2.66 6.21
N GLU A 131 16.29 -2.25 6.86
CA GLU A 131 14.99 -2.92 6.78
C GLU A 131 14.35 -2.69 5.40
N ALA A 132 14.40 -1.48 4.87
CA ALA A 132 13.89 -1.16 3.55
C ALA A 132 14.60 -1.96 2.45
N GLU A 133 15.92 -2.06 2.49
CA GLU A 133 16.71 -2.86 1.54
C GLU A 133 16.27 -4.33 1.55
N LYS A 134 16.15 -4.92 2.75
CA LYS A 134 15.69 -6.31 2.90
C LYS A 134 14.27 -6.52 2.38
N ASN A 135 13.36 -5.59 2.69
CA ASN A 135 11.98 -5.64 2.25
C ASN A 135 11.86 -5.53 0.73
N VAL A 136 12.61 -4.59 0.12
CA VAL A 136 12.64 -4.41 -1.35
C VAL A 136 13.13 -5.69 -2.02
N LYS A 137 14.24 -6.26 -1.53
CA LYS A 137 14.78 -7.51 -2.08
C LYS A 137 13.76 -8.64 -1.98
N ALA A 138 13.15 -8.84 -0.82
CA ALA A 138 12.15 -9.90 -0.61
C ALA A 138 10.94 -9.73 -1.54
N LEU A 139 10.44 -8.51 -1.75
CA LEU A 139 9.34 -8.23 -2.67
C LEU A 139 9.69 -8.53 -4.13
N HIS A 140 10.91 -8.18 -4.56
CA HIS A 140 11.39 -8.52 -5.91
C HIS A 140 11.52 -10.04 -6.09
N ASP A 141 12.03 -10.76 -5.08
CA ASP A 141 12.12 -12.23 -5.09
C ASP A 141 10.73 -12.90 -5.18
N MET A 142 9.67 -12.26 -4.67
CA MET A 142 8.27 -12.68 -4.80
C MET A 142 7.63 -12.27 -6.14
N GLY A 143 8.33 -11.55 -7.02
CA GLY A 143 7.85 -11.13 -8.33
C GLY A 143 7.16 -9.76 -8.36
N ILE A 144 7.09 -9.02 -7.26
CA ILE A 144 6.61 -7.63 -7.23
C ILE A 144 7.62 -6.74 -7.95
N LYS A 145 7.23 -6.21 -9.10
CA LYS A 145 8.13 -5.39 -9.93
C LYS A 145 8.17 -3.92 -9.52
N ARG A 146 7.12 -3.43 -8.89
CA ARG A 146 6.96 -2.02 -8.51
C ARG A 146 6.97 -1.88 -7.00
N VAL A 147 8.10 -1.45 -6.48
CA VAL A 147 8.28 -1.16 -5.06
C VAL A 147 8.61 0.32 -4.92
N ALA A 148 8.00 0.99 -3.98
CA ALA A 148 8.28 2.39 -3.68
C ALA A 148 8.44 2.62 -2.18
N GLY A 149 9.24 3.61 -1.83
CA GLY A 149 9.39 4.14 -0.48
C GLY A 149 9.00 5.61 -0.43
N ASN A 150 8.80 6.12 0.77
CA ASN A 150 8.54 7.52 1.05
C ASN A 150 9.65 8.08 1.94
N ILE A 151 10.05 9.31 1.66
CA ILE A 151 10.99 10.11 2.47
C ILE A 151 10.27 11.39 2.91
#